data_57f714c8891578bda50dad44b5be9490
#
_entry.id   57f714c8891578bda50dad44b5be9490
#
_cell.length_a   1.000
_cell.length_b   1.000
_cell.length_c   1.000
_cell.angle_alpha   90.00
_cell.angle_beta   90.00
_cell.angle_gamma   90.00
#
_symmetry.space_group_name_H-M   'P 1'
#
loop_
_entity.id
_entity.type
_entity.pdbx_description
1 polymer ?
#
loop_
_entity_poly.entity_id
_entity_poly.type
_entity_poly.pdbx_seq_one_letter_code
_entity_poly.pdbx_strand_id
1 'polypeptide(L)'
;MNAMFSAGTFYYCNWVLGSYNDGYTQALFYALGQAPLGIGIVLCRPICNKLGRGRAMAGGFVLAFAGVLICLLSPGNLALVLAGQVVRTIGLIPSTFMISSMLGDALDEVEQVSKKRCDGFSSSVMNCITTLMGGIALCIFNFGISQLGYQAPTETMIPVQNDAVQNFIIFCVIGVQALCYPVIALLQLAAMKKGKKMV
;
A
#
# COMPACT_ATOMS: atom_id res chain seq x y z
N MET A 1 -1.64 -4.04 -4.87
CA MET A 1 -1.07 -3.91 -3.52
C MET A 1 -2.05 -3.31 -2.52
N ASN A 2 -2.47 -2.06 -2.64
CA ASN A 2 -3.42 -1.44 -1.69
C ASN A 2 -4.77 -2.17 -1.61
N ALA A 3 -5.30 -2.69 -2.72
CA ALA A 3 -6.54 -3.45 -2.72
C ALA A 3 -6.44 -4.76 -1.92
N MET A 4 -5.34 -5.50 -2.08
CA MET A 4 -5.08 -6.70 -1.26
C MET A 4 -4.93 -6.36 0.23
N PHE A 5 -4.23 -5.28 0.54
CA PHE A 5 -4.11 -4.80 1.90
C PHE A 5 -5.49 -4.48 2.51
N SER A 6 -6.31 -3.68 1.81
CA SER A 6 -7.63 -3.29 2.31
C SER A 6 -8.56 -4.48 2.52
N ALA A 7 -8.61 -5.41 1.55
CA ALA A 7 -9.42 -6.61 1.67
C ALA A 7 -8.90 -7.55 2.78
N GLY A 8 -7.59 -7.74 2.84
CA GLY A 8 -6.96 -8.63 3.81
C GLY A 8 -6.99 -8.11 5.23
N THR A 9 -7.06 -6.77 5.43
CA THR A 9 -7.02 -6.18 6.77
C THR A 9 -8.15 -6.66 7.68
N PHE A 10 -9.37 -6.81 7.14
CA PHE A 10 -10.50 -7.35 7.89
C PHE A 10 -10.21 -8.77 8.40
N TYR A 11 -9.73 -9.63 7.50
CA TYR A 11 -9.37 -11.01 7.85
C TYR A 11 -8.16 -11.06 8.80
N TYR A 12 -7.21 -10.16 8.62
CA TYR A 12 -6.03 -10.05 9.48
C TYR A 12 -6.40 -9.69 10.92
N CYS A 13 -7.25 -8.69 11.13
CA CYS A 13 -7.73 -8.31 12.45
C CYS A 13 -8.52 -9.44 13.12
N ASN A 14 -9.40 -10.12 12.37
CA ASN A 14 -10.25 -11.15 12.92
C ASN A 14 -9.49 -12.46 13.26
N TRP A 15 -8.56 -12.88 12.40
CA TRP A 15 -8.00 -14.22 12.47
C TRP A 15 -6.53 -14.28 12.88
N VAL A 16 -5.75 -13.25 12.61
CA VAL A 16 -4.33 -13.20 12.98
C VAL A 16 -4.12 -12.49 14.31
N LEU A 17 -4.80 -11.36 14.52
CA LEU A 17 -4.77 -10.65 15.81
C LEU A 17 -5.70 -11.28 16.87
N GLY A 18 -6.57 -12.20 16.47
CA GLY A 18 -7.45 -12.92 17.37
C GLY A 18 -8.61 -12.08 17.95
N SER A 19 -8.87 -10.91 17.39
CA SER A 19 -9.95 -10.02 17.82
C SER A 19 -11.18 -10.18 16.91
N TYR A 20 -11.76 -11.36 16.90
CA TYR A 20 -12.92 -11.68 16.08
C TYR A 20 -14.09 -10.73 16.38
N ASN A 21 -14.60 -10.09 15.33
CA ASN A 21 -15.73 -9.14 15.35
C ASN A 21 -15.54 -7.94 16.31
N ASP A 22 -14.28 -7.62 16.68
CA ASP A 22 -13.97 -6.43 17.46
C ASP A 22 -13.80 -5.21 16.55
N GLY A 23 -14.89 -4.46 16.41
CA GLY A 23 -14.91 -3.21 15.62
C GLY A 23 -13.93 -2.15 16.14
N TYR A 24 -13.58 -2.18 17.43
CA TYR A 24 -12.63 -1.24 18.01
C TYR A 24 -11.20 -1.50 17.50
N THR A 25 -10.73 -2.74 17.50
CA THR A 25 -9.42 -3.11 16.96
C THR A 25 -9.32 -2.80 15.48
N GLN A 26 -10.39 -3.07 14.70
CA GLN A 26 -10.44 -2.72 13.28
C GLN A 26 -10.38 -1.20 13.06
N ALA A 27 -11.18 -0.45 13.81
CA ALA A 27 -11.19 1.02 13.75
C ALA A 27 -9.83 1.62 14.13
N LEU A 28 -9.19 1.10 15.18
CA LEU A 28 -7.84 1.49 15.60
C LEU A 28 -6.81 1.22 14.51
N PHE A 29 -6.87 0.05 13.90
CA PHE A 29 -5.95 -0.35 12.82
C PHE A 29 -6.05 0.61 11.62
N TYR A 30 -7.28 0.95 11.20
CA TYR A 30 -7.49 1.90 10.12
C TYR A 30 -7.16 3.34 10.53
N ALA A 31 -7.62 3.79 11.70
CA ALA A 31 -7.43 5.16 12.16
C ALA A 31 -5.94 5.48 12.37
N LEU A 32 -5.24 4.68 13.19
CA LEU A 32 -3.82 4.89 13.45
C LEU A 32 -2.95 4.57 12.22
N GLY A 33 -3.31 3.56 11.45
CA GLY A 33 -2.61 3.21 10.23
C GLY A 33 -2.68 4.30 9.15
N GLN A 34 -3.77 5.06 9.06
CA GLN A 34 -3.97 6.10 8.05
C GLN A 34 -3.76 7.54 8.57
N ALA A 35 -3.78 7.75 9.88
CA ALA A 35 -3.59 9.06 10.49
C ALA A 35 -2.36 9.84 9.97
N PRO A 36 -1.19 9.20 9.77
CA PRO A 36 -0.02 9.90 9.24
C PRO A 36 -0.23 10.50 7.84
N LEU A 37 -1.12 9.94 7.01
CA LEU A 37 -1.41 10.50 5.69
C LEU A 37 -2.09 11.87 5.80
N GLY A 38 -3.00 12.06 6.76
CA GLY A 38 -3.65 13.35 6.98
C GLY A 38 -2.66 14.47 7.33
N ILE A 39 -1.70 14.17 8.21
CA ILE A 39 -0.62 15.11 8.58
C ILE A 39 0.39 15.23 7.45
N GLY A 40 0.60 14.15 6.72
CA GLY A 40 1.60 14.03 5.66
C GLY A 40 1.41 15.00 4.51
N ILE A 41 0.19 15.44 4.23
CA ILE A 41 -0.09 16.42 3.17
C ILE A 41 0.66 17.74 3.40
N VAL A 42 0.77 18.18 4.66
CA VAL A 42 1.48 19.40 5.04
C VAL A 42 3.01 19.20 4.99
N LEU A 43 3.47 18.03 5.44
CA LEU A 43 4.90 17.70 5.53
C LEU A 43 5.50 17.29 4.19
N CYS A 44 4.70 16.81 3.25
CA CYS A 44 5.17 16.32 1.95
C CYS A 44 5.90 17.42 1.15
N ARG A 45 5.33 18.62 1.10
CA ARG A 45 5.86 19.74 0.31
C ARG A 45 7.27 20.16 0.75
N PRO A 46 7.57 20.45 2.04
CA PRO A 46 8.91 20.82 2.46
C PRO A 46 9.93 19.68 2.32
N ILE A 47 9.51 18.42 2.50
CA ILE A 47 10.40 17.26 2.32
C ILE A 47 10.80 17.11 0.85
N CYS A 48 9.84 17.18 -0.06
CA CYS A 48 10.08 17.06 -1.49
C CYS A 48 10.89 18.23 -2.07
N ASN A 49 10.74 19.42 -1.52
CA ASN A 49 11.53 20.59 -1.94
C ASN A 49 13.01 20.48 -1.50
N LYS A 50 13.29 19.89 -0.33
CA LYS A 50 14.67 19.73 0.17
C LYS A 50 15.40 18.56 -0.47
N LEU A 51 14.76 17.40 -0.61
CA LEU A 51 15.39 16.17 -1.11
C LEU A 51 15.28 15.99 -2.62
N GLY A 52 14.33 16.70 -3.26
CA GLY A 52 13.92 16.43 -4.63
C GLY A 52 12.89 15.31 -4.71
N ARG A 53 11.90 15.46 -5.62
CA ARG A 53 10.73 14.55 -5.73
C ARG A 53 11.11 13.06 -5.82
N GLY A 54 12.02 12.71 -6.72
CA GLY A 54 12.42 11.31 -6.92
C GLY A 54 13.15 10.68 -5.73
N ARG A 55 14.04 11.43 -5.06
CA ARG A 55 14.76 10.94 -3.88
C ARG A 55 13.84 10.82 -2.67
N ALA A 56 12.90 11.75 -2.51
CA ALA A 56 11.90 11.69 -1.44
C ALA A 56 11.00 10.45 -1.59
N MET A 57 10.57 10.12 -2.83
CA MET A 57 9.79 8.90 -3.09
C MET A 57 10.60 7.63 -2.82
N ALA A 58 11.84 7.54 -3.33
CA ALA A 58 12.68 6.36 -3.10
C ALA A 58 12.98 6.15 -1.61
N GLY A 59 13.33 7.22 -0.88
CA GLY A 59 13.52 7.18 0.57
C GLY A 59 12.25 6.81 1.32
N GLY A 60 11.10 7.29 0.85
CA GLY A 60 9.80 6.94 1.37
C GLY A 60 9.49 5.44 1.26
N PHE A 61 9.76 4.82 0.10
CA PHE A 61 9.59 3.37 -0.06
C PHE A 61 10.54 2.55 0.82
N VAL A 62 11.78 3.01 1.04
CA VAL A 62 12.71 2.36 1.98
C VAL A 62 12.18 2.43 3.41
N LEU A 63 11.64 3.58 3.82
CA LEU A 63 11.04 3.74 5.14
C LEU A 63 9.76 2.88 5.27
N ALA A 64 8.93 2.83 4.23
CA ALA A 64 7.75 1.97 4.19
C ALA A 64 8.14 0.49 4.30
N PHE A 65 9.21 0.07 3.65
CA PHE A 65 9.74 -1.29 3.78
C PHE A 65 10.18 -1.60 5.21
N ALA A 66 10.89 -0.67 5.87
CA ALA A 66 11.24 -0.83 7.29
C ALA A 66 10.01 -0.99 8.19
N GLY A 67 8.94 -0.22 7.95
CA GLY A 67 7.67 -0.38 8.66
C GLY A 67 7.04 -1.76 8.46
N VAL A 68 7.09 -2.29 7.24
CA VAL A 68 6.59 -3.65 6.94
C VAL A 68 7.44 -4.72 7.63
N LEU A 69 8.76 -4.55 7.71
CA LEU A 69 9.63 -5.47 8.45
C LEU A 69 9.27 -5.51 9.94
N ILE A 70 8.95 -4.37 10.55
CA ILE A 70 8.48 -4.31 11.95
C ILE A 70 7.19 -5.15 12.10
N CYS A 71 6.24 -5.06 11.16
CA CYS A 71 5.03 -5.89 11.18
C CYS A 71 5.33 -7.39 11.06
N LEU A 72 6.35 -7.78 10.27
CA LEU A 72 6.75 -9.18 10.10
C LEU A 72 7.42 -9.78 11.34
N LEU A 73 8.08 -8.97 12.18
CA LEU A 73 8.74 -9.47 13.39
C LEU A 73 7.76 -10.10 14.38
N SER A 74 6.53 -9.62 14.45
CA SER A 74 5.51 -10.18 15.35
C SER A 74 4.10 -9.89 14.81
N PRO A 75 3.64 -10.68 13.83
CA PRO A 75 2.36 -10.42 13.15
C PRO A 75 1.14 -10.59 14.06
N GLY A 76 1.25 -11.31 15.19
CA GLY A 76 0.19 -11.46 16.19
C GLY A 76 0.16 -10.38 17.27
N ASN A 77 1.15 -9.47 17.32
CA ASN A 77 1.20 -8.42 18.34
C ASN A 77 0.62 -7.11 17.81
N LEU A 78 -0.56 -6.73 18.27
CA LEU A 78 -1.28 -5.53 17.85
C LEU A 78 -0.41 -4.26 17.94
N ALA A 79 0.32 -4.06 19.04
CA ALA A 79 1.11 -2.86 19.26
C ALA A 79 2.26 -2.72 18.23
N LEU A 80 2.98 -3.82 17.96
CA LEU A 80 4.06 -3.83 16.98
C LEU A 80 3.53 -3.65 15.55
N VAL A 81 2.41 -4.28 15.24
CA VAL A 81 1.77 -4.13 13.93
C VAL A 81 1.28 -2.71 13.72
N LEU A 82 0.66 -2.07 14.72
CA LEU A 82 0.24 -0.66 14.64
C LEU A 82 1.45 0.27 14.47
N ALA A 83 2.52 0.08 15.23
CA ALA A 83 3.75 0.87 15.09
C ALA A 83 4.34 0.70 13.68
N GLY A 84 4.44 -0.52 13.18
CA GLY A 84 4.90 -0.79 11.81
C GLY A 84 4.01 -0.16 10.75
N GLN A 85 2.69 -0.16 10.93
CA GLN A 85 1.75 0.50 10.02
C GLN A 85 1.92 2.02 9.99
N VAL A 86 2.14 2.65 11.14
CA VAL A 86 2.43 4.10 11.23
C VAL A 86 3.72 4.42 10.47
N VAL A 87 4.81 3.69 10.71
CA VAL A 87 6.09 3.90 10.01
C VAL A 87 5.93 3.68 8.50
N ARG A 88 5.23 2.61 8.09
CA ARG A 88 4.93 2.33 6.69
C ARG A 88 4.18 3.49 6.04
N THR A 89 3.16 4.00 6.70
CA THR A 89 2.30 5.06 6.15
C THR A 89 3.05 6.38 6.04
N ILE A 90 3.90 6.72 7.02
CA ILE A 90 4.82 7.86 6.93
C ILE A 90 5.71 7.73 5.68
N GLY A 91 6.26 6.55 5.43
CA GLY A 91 7.06 6.28 4.24
C GLY A 91 6.30 6.44 2.92
N LEU A 92 4.99 6.17 2.90
CA LEU A 92 4.16 6.29 1.70
C LEU A 92 3.70 7.73 1.40
N ILE A 93 3.86 8.68 2.33
CA ILE A 93 3.43 10.07 2.14
C ILE A 93 3.96 10.68 0.83
N PRO A 94 5.28 10.66 0.53
CA PRO A 94 5.78 11.26 -0.71
C PRO A 94 5.18 10.62 -1.97
N SER A 95 5.05 9.29 -2.00
CA SER A 95 4.50 8.60 -3.16
C SER A 95 3.02 8.91 -3.37
N THR A 96 2.22 8.95 -2.31
CA THR A 96 0.78 9.20 -2.41
C THR A 96 0.47 10.57 -3.00
N PHE A 97 1.20 11.62 -2.58
CA PHE A 97 0.92 12.99 -3.02
C PHE A 97 1.70 13.41 -4.26
N MET A 98 2.86 12.80 -4.55
CA MET A 98 3.68 13.18 -5.69
C MET A 98 3.29 12.48 -7.00
N ILE A 99 2.66 11.31 -6.96
CA ILE A 99 2.25 10.57 -8.18
C ILE A 99 1.33 11.43 -9.05
N SER A 100 0.33 12.07 -8.46
CA SER A 100 -0.60 12.92 -9.21
C SER A 100 0.09 14.17 -9.80
N SER A 101 1.05 14.75 -9.06
CA SER A 101 1.84 15.88 -9.56
C SER A 101 2.77 15.47 -10.71
N MET A 102 3.41 14.30 -10.61
CA MET A 102 4.28 13.79 -11.67
C MET A 102 3.49 13.41 -12.93
N LEU A 103 2.26 12.92 -12.77
CA LEU A 103 1.37 12.67 -13.91
C LEU A 103 1.03 13.98 -14.62
N GLY A 104 0.71 15.06 -13.87
CA GLY A 104 0.47 16.37 -14.42
C GLY A 104 1.67 16.90 -15.23
N ASP A 105 2.87 16.84 -14.63
CA ASP A 105 4.10 17.27 -15.33
C ASP A 105 4.34 16.48 -16.63
N ALA A 106 4.08 15.17 -16.63
CA ALA A 106 4.20 14.33 -17.83
C ALA A 106 3.17 14.66 -18.90
N LEU A 107 1.95 15.03 -18.51
CA LEU A 107 0.89 15.46 -19.43
C LEU A 107 1.20 16.83 -20.04
N ASP A 108 1.76 17.74 -19.27
CA ASP A 108 2.21 19.06 -19.77
C ASP A 108 3.34 18.90 -20.80
N GLU A 109 4.26 17.96 -20.60
CA GLU A 109 5.30 17.63 -21.57
C GLU A 109 4.72 17.04 -22.88
N VAL A 110 3.74 16.15 -22.77
CA VAL A 110 3.02 15.60 -23.93
C VAL A 110 2.25 16.69 -24.66
N GLU A 111 1.63 17.64 -23.98
CA GLU A 111 0.92 18.78 -24.58
C GLU A 111 1.87 19.67 -25.38
N GLN A 112 3.07 19.95 -24.87
CA GLN A 112 4.07 20.75 -25.60
C GLN A 112 4.48 20.10 -26.92
N VAL A 113 4.56 18.76 -26.97
CA VAL A 113 4.94 18.03 -28.20
C VAL A 113 3.76 17.84 -29.14
N SER A 114 2.61 17.40 -28.62
CA SER A 114 1.45 17.03 -29.44
C SER A 114 0.50 18.19 -29.76
N LYS A 115 0.63 19.31 -29.04
CA LYS A 115 -0.28 20.47 -29.06
C LYS A 115 -1.75 20.12 -28.77
N LYS A 116 -1.98 18.97 -28.14
CA LYS A 116 -3.30 18.49 -27.72
C LYS A 116 -3.28 18.15 -26.24
N ARG A 117 -4.24 18.68 -25.52
CA ARG A 117 -4.41 18.39 -24.09
C ARG A 117 -5.32 17.18 -23.91
N CYS A 118 -4.81 16.13 -23.24
CA CYS A 118 -5.48 14.85 -23.09
C CYS A 118 -5.66 14.43 -21.62
N ASP A 119 -5.79 15.40 -20.70
CA ASP A 119 -5.86 15.14 -19.24
C ASP A 119 -7.00 14.20 -18.88
N GLY A 120 -8.21 14.43 -19.42
CA GLY A 120 -9.37 13.62 -19.15
C GLY A 120 -9.21 12.16 -19.61
N PHE A 121 -8.64 11.95 -20.79
CA PHE A 121 -8.37 10.63 -21.32
C PHE A 121 -7.33 9.88 -20.46
N SER A 122 -6.23 10.52 -20.14
CA SER A 122 -5.15 9.93 -19.33
C SER A 122 -5.63 9.57 -17.93
N SER A 123 -6.38 10.46 -17.29
CA SER A 123 -6.96 10.21 -15.98
C SER A 123 -7.97 9.05 -16.01
N SER A 124 -8.79 8.94 -17.05
CA SER A 124 -9.75 7.84 -17.23
C SER A 124 -9.06 6.51 -17.44
N VAL A 125 -8.00 6.47 -18.25
CA VAL A 125 -7.18 5.26 -18.45
C VAL A 125 -6.52 4.82 -17.16
N MET A 126 -5.90 5.75 -16.40
CA MET A 126 -5.29 5.44 -15.10
C MET A 126 -6.31 4.88 -14.11
N ASN A 127 -7.49 5.47 -14.02
CA ASN A 127 -8.56 4.97 -13.15
C ASN A 127 -9.05 3.59 -13.58
N CYS A 128 -9.23 3.37 -14.88
CA CYS A 128 -9.62 2.07 -15.42
C CYS A 128 -8.60 0.98 -15.07
N ILE A 129 -7.32 1.22 -15.31
CA ILE A 129 -6.24 0.28 -14.97
C ILE A 129 -6.22 0.02 -13.47
N THR A 130 -6.30 1.07 -12.63
CA THR A 130 -6.27 0.93 -11.17
C THR A 130 -7.44 0.09 -10.67
N THR A 131 -8.64 0.31 -11.20
CA THR A 131 -9.85 -0.45 -10.83
C THR A 131 -9.75 -1.91 -11.26
N LEU A 132 -9.31 -2.17 -12.50
CA LEU A 132 -9.11 -3.54 -13.01
C LEU A 132 -8.07 -4.29 -12.17
N MET A 133 -6.92 -3.69 -11.90
CA MET A 133 -5.89 -4.31 -11.06
C MET A 133 -6.35 -4.52 -9.62
N GLY A 134 -7.20 -3.62 -9.11
CA GLY A 134 -7.89 -3.81 -7.83
C GLY A 134 -8.78 -5.04 -7.82
N GLY A 135 -9.62 -5.20 -8.84
CA GLY A 135 -10.50 -6.37 -9.00
C GLY A 135 -9.73 -7.68 -9.12
N ILE A 136 -8.67 -7.71 -9.93
CA ILE A 136 -7.80 -8.89 -10.07
C ILE A 136 -7.16 -9.26 -8.72
N ALA A 137 -6.65 -8.27 -7.98
CA ALA A 137 -6.05 -8.50 -6.67
C ALA A 137 -7.05 -9.10 -5.67
N LEU A 138 -8.30 -8.62 -5.67
CA LEU A 138 -9.39 -9.16 -4.85
C LEU A 138 -9.75 -10.59 -5.26
N CYS A 139 -9.82 -10.89 -6.55
CA CYS A 139 -10.07 -12.24 -7.06
C CYS A 139 -8.97 -13.20 -6.59
N ILE A 140 -7.70 -12.83 -6.72
CA ILE A 140 -6.57 -13.66 -6.28
C ILE A 140 -6.64 -13.90 -4.76
N PHE A 141 -6.95 -12.88 -3.97
CA PHE A 141 -7.07 -13.00 -2.51
C PHE A 141 -8.21 -13.95 -2.12
N ASN A 142 -9.42 -13.73 -2.67
CA ASN A 142 -10.59 -14.55 -2.35
C ASN A 142 -10.43 -16.01 -2.83
N PHE A 143 -9.89 -16.21 -4.03
CA PHE A 143 -9.61 -17.54 -4.55
C PHE A 143 -8.57 -18.26 -3.68
N GLY A 144 -7.49 -17.59 -3.30
CA GLY A 144 -6.45 -18.16 -2.45
C GLY A 144 -6.99 -18.59 -1.08
N ILE A 145 -7.78 -17.74 -0.41
CA ILE A 145 -8.42 -18.08 0.86
C ILE A 145 -9.34 -19.29 0.71
N SER A 146 -10.16 -19.32 -0.35
CA SER A 146 -11.10 -20.42 -0.61
C SER A 146 -10.38 -21.76 -0.83
N GLN A 147 -9.30 -21.77 -1.61
CA GLN A 147 -8.52 -23.00 -1.87
C GLN A 147 -7.80 -23.53 -0.63
N LEU A 148 -7.45 -22.66 0.32
CA LEU A 148 -6.80 -23.06 1.57
C LEU A 148 -7.77 -23.57 2.64
N GLY A 149 -9.07 -23.63 2.31
CA GLY A 149 -10.07 -24.20 3.21
C GLY A 149 -10.54 -23.22 4.30
N TYR A 150 -10.64 -21.92 3.95
CA TYR A 150 -11.23 -20.94 4.84
C TYR A 150 -12.65 -21.32 5.23
N GLN A 151 -12.91 -21.36 6.52
CA GLN A 151 -14.23 -21.66 7.08
C GLN A 151 -14.90 -20.35 7.50
N ALA A 152 -16.02 -20.05 6.86
CA ALA A 152 -16.82 -18.89 7.23
C ALA A 152 -17.46 -19.12 8.61
N PRO A 153 -17.45 -18.10 9.50
CA PRO A 153 -18.13 -18.22 10.78
C PRO A 153 -19.65 -18.37 10.58
N THR A 154 -20.24 -19.24 11.40
CA THR A 154 -21.69 -19.41 11.49
C THR A 154 -22.20 -18.81 12.79
N GLU A 155 -23.50 -18.56 12.91
CA GLU A 155 -24.11 -17.98 14.11
C GLU A 155 -23.80 -18.74 15.41
N THR A 156 -23.54 -20.04 15.28
CA THR A 156 -23.31 -20.95 16.42
C THR A 156 -21.85 -21.29 16.66
N MET A 157 -20.95 -21.06 15.70
CA MET A 157 -19.55 -21.50 15.78
C MET A 157 -18.60 -20.49 15.12
N ILE A 158 -17.58 -20.08 15.89
CA ILE A 158 -16.44 -19.34 15.37
C ILE A 158 -15.33 -20.37 15.08
N PRO A 159 -15.05 -20.71 13.80
CA PRO A 159 -14.07 -21.73 13.47
C PRO A 159 -12.64 -21.22 13.76
N VAL A 160 -11.79 -22.07 14.29
CA VAL A 160 -10.35 -21.80 14.33
C VAL A 160 -9.80 -22.02 12.93
N GLN A 161 -9.26 -20.96 12.32
CA GLN A 161 -8.70 -21.05 10.97
C GLN A 161 -7.37 -21.82 10.98
N ASN A 162 -7.17 -22.61 9.93
CA ASN A 162 -5.93 -23.35 9.72
C ASN A 162 -4.73 -22.40 9.58
N ASP A 163 -3.55 -22.81 10.05
CA ASP A 163 -2.29 -22.07 9.95
C ASP A 163 -1.97 -21.65 8.50
N ALA A 164 -2.33 -22.48 7.52
CA ALA A 164 -2.16 -22.16 6.10
C ALA A 164 -2.96 -20.91 5.67
N VAL A 165 -4.19 -20.77 6.16
CA VAL A 165 -5.06 -19.61 5.90
C VAL A 165 -4.49 -18.37 6.57
N GLN A 166 -4.07 -18.49 7.85
CA GLN A 166 -3.48 -17.36 8.58
C GLN A 166 -2.18 -16.87 7.93
N ASN A 167 -1.29 -17.77 7.56
CA ASN A 167 -0.05 -17.45 6.87
C ASN A 167 -0.29 -16.79 5.49
N PHE A 168 -1.30 -17.24 4.76
CA PHE A 168 -1.69 -16.62 3.49
C PHE A 168 -2.23 -15.21 3.70
N ILE A 169 -3.04 -14.97 4.73
CA ILE A 169 -3.53 -13.63 5.08
C ILE A 169 -2.35 -12.71 5.42
N ILE A 170 -1.40 -13.17 6.26
CA ILE A 170 -0.18 -12.42 6.59
C ILE A 170 0.62 -12.11 5.33
N PHE A 171 0.80 -13.09 4.45
CA PHE A 171 1.51 -12.90 3.19
C PHE A 171 0.83 -11.86 2.30
N CYS A 172 -0.48 -11.91 2.14
CA CYS A 172 -1.23 -10.95 1.31
C CYS A 172 -1.22 -9.53 1.89
N VAL A 173 -1.34 -9.40 3.22
CA VAL A 173 -1.41 -8.09 3.89
C VAL A 173 -0.03 -7.47 4.08
N ILE A 174 0.97 -8.26 4.45
CA ILE A 174 2.31 -7.76 4.81
C ILE A 174 3.35 -8.21 3.77
N GLY A 175 3.37 -9.50 3.40
CA GLY A 175 4.40 -10.09 2.54
C GLY A 175 4.46 -9.48 1.14
N VAL A 176 3.32 -9.29 0.49
CA VAL A 176 3.25 -8.65 -0.85
C VAL A 176 3.84 -7.24 -0.80
N GLN A 177 3.61 -6.50 0.26
CA GLN A 177 4.17 -5.16 0.43
C GLN A 177 5.69 -5.21 0.66
N ALA A 178 6.16 -6.19 1.45
CA ALA A 178 7.58 -6.40 1.69
C ALA A 178 8.36 -6.70 0.39
N LEU A 179 7.74 -7.40 -0.56
CA LEU A 179 8.33 -7.67 -1.86
C LEU A 179 8.27 -6.47 -2.80
N CYS A 180 7.14 -5.74 -2.81
CA CYS A 180 6.92 -4.65 -3.76
C CYS A 180 7.72 -3.39 -3.44
N TYR A 181 7.83 -2.98 -2.16
CA TYR A 181 8.48 -1.72 -1.82
C TYR A 181 9.96 -1.64 -2.23
N PRO A 182 10.82 -2.62 -1.97
CA PRO A 182 12.22 -2.56 -2.41
C PRO A 182 12.34 -2.54 -3.94
N VAL A 183 11.48 -3.28 -4.66
CA VAL A 183 11.47 -3.27 -6.12
C VAL A 183 11.12 -1.89 -6.66
N ILE A 184 10.07 -1.27 -6.12
CA ILE A 184 9.65 0.08 -6.52
C ILE A 184 10.74 1.12 -6.19
N ALA A 185 11.36 1.02 -5.01
CA ALA A 185 12.46 1.90 -4.62
C ALA A 185 13.65 1.80 -5.59
N LEU A 186 14.04 0.58 -5.97
CA LEU A 186 15.12 0.34 -6.92
C LEU A 186 14.78 0.87 -8.32
N LEU A 187 13.56 0.64 -8.81
CA LEU A 187 13.10 1.16 -10.10
C LEU A 187 13.11 2.70 -10.12
N GLN A 188 12.69 3.33 -9.03
CA GLN A 188 12.70 4.78 -8.89
C GLN A 188 14.13 5.35 -8.91
N LEU A 189 15.07 4.70 -8.22
CA LEU A 189 16.48 5.08 -8.23
C LEU A 189 17.11 4.89 -9.61
N ALA A 190 16.76 3.82 -10.33
CA ALA A 190 17.23 3.55 -11.67
C ALA A 190 16.71 4.59 -12.68
N ALA A 191 15.44 4.98 -12.58
CA ALA A 191 14.82 6.02 -13.42
C ALA A 191 15.53 7.37 -13.23
N MET A 192 15.85 7.74 -11.98
CA MET A 192 16.59 8.99 -11.70
C MET A 192 18.01 9.00 -12.29
N LYS A 193 18.69 7.86 -12.32
CA LYS A 193 20.02 7.76 -12.96
C LYS A 193 19.94 7.95 -14.47
N LYS A 194 18.88 7.44 -15.12
CA LYS A 194 18.66 7.62 -16.57
C LYS A 194 18.30 9.08 -16.90
N GLY A 195 17.41 9.72 -16.14
CA GLY A 195 17.06 11.11 -16.35
C GLY A 195 18.23 12.09 -16.23
N LYS A 196 19.20 11.81 -15.34
CA LYS A 196 20.45 12.60 -15.26
C LYS A 196 21.42 12.43 -16.43
N LYS A 197 21.26 11.38 -17.25
CA LYS A 197 22.11 11.16 -18.45
C LYS A 197 21.54 11.81 -19.72
N MET A 198 20.30 12.31 -19.67
CA MET A 198 19.64 12.95 -20.81
C MET A 198 19.59 14.50 -20.69
N VAL A 199 20.12 15.05 -19.61
CA VAL A 199 20.40 16.47 -19.40
C VAL A 199 21.91 16.68 -19.28
#